data_81d8c7d0008af55df23aee53b3e821e1
#
_entry.id   81d8c7d0008af55df23aee53b3e821e1
#
_cell.length_a   1.000
_cell.length_b   1.000
_cell.length_c   1.000
_cell.angle_alpha   90.00
_cell.angle_beta   90.00
_cell.angle_gamma   90.00
#
_symmetry.space_group_name_H-M   'P 1'
#
loop_
_entity.id
_entity.type
_entity.pdbx_description
1 polymer ?
#
loop_
_entity_poly.entity_id
_entity_poly.type
_entity_poly.pdbx_seq_one_letter_code
_entity_poly.pdbx_strand_id
1 'polypeptide(L)'
;LFFQAFSFGSMFAFLTESSFVYQQLYRVTPHQYAWAFALNIITMMFFNRVTAWRLKTGVHPQSILLWGIVVQFAANLSQLAAVLFFGLPPFWLLVACVMFSVGTQGLVGANTQACFMSYFKEEGGSANAVLGVFQSLIGAGVGMAATFLHNGSATVMAVTMTASTSCGIALLWLCSHRAWKENEQSEYL
;
A
#
# COMPACT_ATOMS: atom_id res chain seq x y z
N LEU A 1 -8.04 -3.98 -9.60
CA LEU A 1 -8.97 -3.64 -8.52
C LEU A 1 -8.51 -4.24 -7.19
N PHE A 2 -8.47 -5.56 -7.03
CA PHE A 2 -8.10 -6.23 -5.75
C PHE A 2 -6.70 -5.87 -5.25
N PHE A 3 -5.72 -5.80 -6.14
CA PHE A 3 -4.37 -5.40 -5.75
C PHE A 3 -4.35 -4.01 -5.08
N GLN A 4 -5.01 -3.03 -5.70
CA GLN A 4 -5.12 -1.67 -5.14
C GLN A 4 -5.80 -1.68 -3.77
N ALA A 5 -6.86 -2.47 -3.62
CA ALA A 5 -7.60 -2.55 -2.37
C ALA A 5 -6.74 -3.15 -1.23
N PHE A 6 -5.92 -4.18 -1.50
CA PHE A 6 -5.00 -4.73 -0.51
C PHE A 6 -3.79 -3.83 -0.23
N SER A 7 -3.29 -3.12 -1.24
CA SER A 7 -2.26 -2.09 -1.04
C SER A 7 -2.77 -0.96 -0.13
N PHE A 8 -4.00 -0.54 -0.32
CA PHE A 8 -4.68 0.43 0.54
C PHE A 8 -4.96 -0.16 1.94
N GLY A 9 -5.25 -1.45 2.02
CA GLY A 9 -5.40 -2.17 3.29
C GLY A 9 -4.15 -2.10 4.16
N SER A 10 -2.96 -2.15 3.57
CA SER A 10 -1.69 -1.92 4.30
C SER A 10 -1.66 -0.53 4.94
N MET A 11 -2.12 0.50 4.25
CA MET A 11 -2.25 1.84 4.82
C MET A 11 -3.29 1.88 5.96
N PHE A 12 -4.41 1.16 5.84
CA PHE A 12 -5.41 1.06 6.92
C PHE A 12 -4.87 0.34 8.15
N ALA A 13 -4.08 -0.73 7.98
CA ALA A 13 -3.40 -1.37 9.10
C ALA A 13 -2.48 -0.39 9.84
N PHE A 14 -1.72 0.42 9.09
CA PHE A 14 -0.92 1.50 9.67
C PHE A 14 -1.80 2.51 10.42
N LEU A 15 -2.87 3.01 9.81
CA LEU A 15 -3.75 4.00 10.44
C LEU A 15 -4.36 3.47 11.75
N THR A 16 -4.72 2.19 11.80
CA THR A 16 -5.32 1.57 12.97
C THR A 16 -4.32 1.41 14.11
N GLU A 17 -3.10 0.95 13.81
CA GLU A 17 -2.10 0.59 14.82
C GLU A 17 -1.10 1.71 15.13
N SER A 18 -0.95 2.71 14.25
CA SER A 18 0.10 3.73 14.36
C SER A 18 0.02 4.55 15.65
N SER A 19 -1.19 4.90 16.08
CA SER A 19 -1.38 5.67 17.32
C SER A 19 -0.86 4.91 18.53
N PHE A 20 -1.18 3.62 18.62
CA PHE A 20 -0.68 2.75 19.69
C PHE A 20 0.85 2.60 19.61
N VAL A 21 1.38 2.22 18.45
CA VAL A 21 2.82 1.98 18.27
C VAL A 21 3.62 3.23 18.58
N TYR A 22 3.25 4.37 18.03
CA TYR A 22 4.03 5.60 18.19
C TYR A 22 3.87 6.22 19.58
N GLN A 23 2.64 6.31 20.09
CA GLN A 23 2.40 7.01 21.35
C GLN A 23 2.58 6.12 22.59
N GLN A 24 2.22 4.84 22.53
CA GLN A 24 2.32 3.96 23.68
C GLN A 24 3.66 3.21 23.75
N LEU A 25 4.13 2.62 22.64
CA LEU A 25 5.39 1.88 22.62
C LEU A 25 6.61 2.79 22.60
N TYR A 26 6.62 3.80 21.70
CA TYR A 26 7.74 4.75 21.61
C TYR A 26 7.59 5.96 22.53
N ARG A 27 6.43 6.12 23.18
CA ARG A 27 6.11 7.23 24.10
C ARG A 27 6.34 8.61 23.47
N VAL A 28 6.12 8.74 22.16
CA VAL A 28 6.17 10.03 21.50
C VAL A 28 4.96 10.88 21.90
N THR A 29 5.17 12.18 21.98
CA THR A 29 4.08 13.12 22.27
C THR A 29 3.09 13.16 21.08
N PRO A 30 1.81 13.54 21.32
CA PRO A 30 0.85 13.73 20.23
C PRO A 30 1.36 14.69 19.15
N HIS A 31 2.15 15.68 19.53
CA HIS A 31 2.78 16.62 18.59
C HIS A 31 3.83 15.93 17.70
N GLN A 32 4.69 15.09 18.27
CA GLN A 32 5.68 14.32 17.51
C GLN A 32 5.00 13.27 16.61
N TYR A 33 3.91 12.66 17.07
CA TYR A 33 3.09 11.78 16.24
C TYR A 33 2.51 12.51 15.02
N ALA A 34 1.97 13.72 15.23
CA ALA A 34 1.46 14.54 14.14
C ALA A 34 2.54 14.87 13.09
N TRP A 35 3.77 15.15 13.53
CA TRP A 35 4.90 15.36 12.62
C TRP A 35 5.28 14.09 11.85
N ALA A 36 5.35 12.93 12.52
CA ALA A 36 5.61 11.67 11.84
C ALA A 36 4.53 11.34 10.80
N PHE A 37 3.26 11.64 11.12
CA PHE A 37 2.14 11.49 10.19
C PHE A 37 2.25 12.46 9.00
N ALA A 38 2.61 13.73 9.26
CA ALA A 38 2.84 14.72 8.22
C ALA A 38 3.95 14.30 7.25
N LEU A 39 5.02 13.68 7.74
CA LEU A 39 6.11 13.13 6.91
C LEU A 39 5.60 12.05 5.94
N ASN A 40 4.67 11.20 6.35
CA ASN A 40 4.03 10.23 5.47
C ASN A 40 3.28 10.92 4.32
N ILE A 41 2.53 11.97 4.63
CA ILE A 41 1.79 12.75 3.62
C ILE A 41 2.75 13.44 2.67
N ILE A 42 3.81 14.06 3.17
CA ILE A 42 4.85 14.71 2.35
C ILE A 42 5.50 13.70 1.41
N THR A 43 5.82 12.51 1.92
CA THR A 43 6.41 11.43 1.10
C THR A 43 5.43 10.97 0.01
N MET A 44 4.15 10.84 0.33
CA MET A 44 3.12 10.51 -0.65
C MET A 44 2.98 11.59 -1.72
N MET A 45 3.02 12.87 -1.34
CA MET A 45 3.02 14.00 -2.28
C MET A 45 4.25 13.99 -3.19
N PHE A 46 5.42 13.67 -2.63
CA PHE A 46 6.65 13.52 -3.41
C PHE A 46 6.52 12.40 -4.45
N PHE A 47 6.04 11.23 -4.07
CA PHE A 47 5.83 10.12 -5.01
C PHE A 47 4.75 10.44 -6.06
N ASN A 48 3.69 11.15 -5.71
CA ASN A 48 2.72 11.67 -6.68
C ASN A 48 3.39 12.61 -7.69
N ARG A 49 4.30 13.46 -7.25
CA ARG A 49 5.05 14.37 -8.13
C ARG A 49 5.98 13.59 -9.07
N VAL A 50 6.67 12.57 -8.53
CA VAL A 50 7.52 11.66 -9.32
C VAL A 50 6.68 10.93 -10.37
N THR A 51 5.50 10.42 -10.01
CA THR A 51 4.55 9.81 -10.96
C THR A 51 4.20 10.76 -12.10
N ALA A 52 3.77 11.99 -11.75
CA ALA A 52 3.39 12.98 -12.76
C ALA A 52 4.55 13.34 -13.70
N TRP A 53 5.76 13.43 -13.17
CA TRP A 53 6.96 13.70 -13.96
C TRP A 53 7.30 12.53 -14.88
N ARG A 54 7.28 11.30 -14.37
CA ARG A 54 7.58 10.09 -15.15
C ARG A 54 6.55 9.85 -16.27
N LEU A 55 5.28 10.12 -16.02
CA LEU A 55 4.25 10.04 -17.07
C LEU A 55 4.50 11.06 -18.19
N LYS A 56 4.98 12.25 -17.87
CA LYS A 56 5.36 13.27 -18.87
C LYS A 56 6.58 12.85 -19.71
N THR A 57 7.47 12.03 -19.17
CA THR A 57 8.63 11.48 -19.89
C THR A 57 8.29 10.25 -20.74
N GLY A 58 7.01 9.89 -20.89
CA GLY A 58 6.55 8.78 -21.73
C GLY A 58 6.63 7.40 -21.08
N VAL A 59 6.87 7.32 -19.78
CA VAL A 59 6.88 6.04 -19.06
C VAL A 59 5.44 5.56 -18.88
N HIS A 60 5.17 4.30 -19.20
CA HIS A 60 3.84 3.73 -19.05
C HIS A 60 3.41 3.65 -17.57
N PRO A 61 2.12 3.94 -17.27
CA PRO A 61 1.59 3.85 -15.89
C PRO A 61 1.82 2.48 -15.24
N GLN A 62 1.77 1.41 -16.01
CA GLN A 62 2.02 0.04 -15.53
C GLN A 62 3.44 -0.15 -14.98
N SER A 63 4.45 0.44 -15.63
CA SER A 63 5.83 0.36 -15.16
C SER A 63 6.02 1.10 -13.84
N ILE A 64 5.40 2.27 -13.70
CA ILE A 64 5.44 3.05 -12.45
C ILE A 64 4.72 2.30 -11.33
N LEU A 65 3.59 1.67 -11.66
CA LEU A 65 2.84 0.82 -10.73
C LEU A 65 3.69 -0.34 -10.21
N LEU A 66 4.38 -1.07 -11.09
CA LEU A 66 5.27 -2.18 -10.70
C LEU A 66 6.39 -1.72 -9.78
N TRP A 67 7.02 -0.59 -10.08
CA TRP A 67 8.02 0.01 -9.19
C TRP A 67 7.44 0.38 -7.82
N GLY A 68 6.25 0.98 -7.80
CA GLY A 68 5.54 1.30 -6.56
C GLY A 68 5.26 0.06 -5.70
N ILE A 69 4.83 -1.03 -6.33
CA ILE A 69 4.59 -2.33 -5.67
C ILE A 69 5.87 -2.88 -5.04
N VAL A 70 6.96 -2.92 -5.80
CA VAL A 70 8.25 -3.44 -5.33
C VAL A 70 8.75 -2.61 -4.14
N VAL A 71 8.70 -1.29 -4.24
CA VAL A 71 9.16 -0.39 -3.17
C VAL A 71 8.28 -0.55 -1.92
N GLN A 72 6.97 -0.62 -2.07
CA GLN A 72 6.04 -0.83 -0.95
C GLN A 72 6.30 -2.17 -0.25
N PHE A 73 6.46 -3.23 -1.02
CA PHE A 73 6.71 -4.56 -0.46
C PHE A 73 8.06 -4.63 0.23
N ALA A 74 9.10 -4.08 -0.38
CA ALA A 74 10.43 -3.99 0.23
C ALA A 74 10.41 -3.18 1.54
N ALA A 75 9.68 -2.07 1.58
CA ALA A 75 9.52 -1.27 2.80
C ALA A 75 8.80 -2.04 3.91
N ASN A 76 7.72 -2.76 3.57
CA ASN A 76 6.99 -3.59 4.53
C ASN A 76 7.82 -4.77 5.03
N LEU A 77 8.58 -5.43 4.15
CA LEU A 77 9.50 -6.50 4.57
C LEU A 77 10.64 -5.97 5.44
N SER A 78 11.19 -4.82 5.12
CA SER A 78 12.22 -4.17 5.95
C SER A 78 11.68 -3.80 7.33
N GLN A 79 10.46 -3.30 7.41
CA GLN A 79 9.77 -3.02 8.66
C GLN A 79 9.54 -4.30 9.47
N LEU A 80 9.05 -5.35 8.85
CA LEU A 80 8.84 -6.65 9.50
C LEU A 80 10.15 -7.23 10.01
N ALA A 81 11.20 -7.22 9.19
CA ALA A 81 12.52 -7.69 9.58
C ALA A 81 13.06 -6.88 10.77
N ALA A 82 12.97 -5.54 10.73
CA ALA A 82 13.41 -4.67 11.82
C ALA A 82 12.68 -5.00 13.13
N VAL A 83 11.37 -5.21 13.09
CA VAL A 83 10.57 -5.55 14.27
C VAL A 83 10.91 -6.96 14.79
N LEU A 84 11.13 -7.93 13.92
CA LEU A 84 11.50 -9.29 14.32
C LEU A 84 12.91 -9.37 14.93
N PHE A 85 13.86 -8.61 14.38
CA PHE A 85 15.23 -8.59 14.90
C PHE A 85 15.41 -7.79 16.19
N PHE A 86 14.76 -6.64 16.29
CA PHE A 86 14.95 -5.71 17.42
C PHE A 86 13.79 -5.77 18.44
N GLY A 87 12.68 -6.43 18.12
CA GLY A 87 11.45 -6.38 18.91
C GLY A 87 10.80 -4.99 18.84
N LEU A 88 11.50 -3.97 19.30
CA LEU A 88 11.15 -2.56 19.13
C LEU A 88 12.33 -1.84 18.46
N PRO A 89 12.33 -1.69 17.13
CA PRO A 89 13.42 -1.05 16.40
C PRO A 89 13.54 0.43 16.73
N PRO A 90 14.67 1.09 16.41
CA PRO A 90 14.80 2.54 16.59
C PRO A 90 13.65 3.29 15.92
N PHE A 91 13.08 4.29 16.59
CA PHE A 91 11.89 5.03 16.12
C PHE A 91 12.05 5.56 14.68
N TRP A 92 13.19 6.17 14.37
CA TRP A 92 13.46 6.73 13.04
C TRP A 92 13.53 5.67 11.94
N LEU A 93 14.01 4.46 12.27
CA LEU A 93 14.02 3.35 11.32
C LEU A 93 12.60 2.90 10.99
N LEU A 94 11.75 2.75 12.01
CA LEU A 94 10.35 2.40 11.83
C LEU A 94 9.62 3.48 11.02
N VAL A 95 9.80 4.75 11.38
CA VAL A 95 9.20 5.88 10.66
C VAL A 95 9.63 5.89 9.20
N ALA A 96 10.91 5.68 8.90
CA ALA A 96 11.41 5.62 7.52
C ALA A 96 10.75 4.48 6.72
N CYS A 97 10.68 3.27 7.27
CA CYS A 97 10.01 2.14 6.60
C CYS A 97 8.53 2.44 6.32
N VAL A 98 7.82 3.01 7.30
CA VAL A 98 6.42 3.40 7.16
C VAL A 98 6.25 4.51 6.12
N MET A 99 7.12 5.52 6.11
CA MET A 99 7.09 6.60 5.11
C MET A 99 7.21 6.06 3.69
N PHE A 100 8.11 5.12 3.43
CA PHE A 100 8.24 4.49 2.12
C PHE A 100 7.03 3.61 1.80
N SER A 101 6.53 2.84 2.74
CA SER A 101 5.36 1.97 2.54
C SER A 101 4.10 2.78 2.25
N VAL A 102 3.76 3.74 3.09
CA VAL A 102 2.57 4.59 2.93
C VAL A 102 2.76 5.58 1.79
N GLY A 103 3.96 6.15 1.64
CA GLY A 103 4.28 7.11 0.57
C GLY A 103 4.09 6.53 -0.82
N THR A 104 4.43 5.25 -1.03
CA THR A 104 4.24 4.56 -2.32
C THR A 104 2.77 4.44 -2.74
N GLN A 105 1.80 4.68 -1.86
CA GLN A 105 0.41 4.85 -2.28
C GLN A 105 0.24 5.97 -3.31
N GLY A 106 1.10 6.99 -3.30
CA GLY A 106 1.13 8.00 -4.35
C GLY A 106 1.52 7.45 -5.73
N LEU A 107 2.37 6.41 -5.78
CA LEU A 107 2.71 5.70 -7.03
C LEU A 107 1.62 4.69 -7.41
N VAL A 108 1.22 3.85 -6.47
CA VAL A 108 0.31 2.73 -6.70
C VAL A 108 -1.10 3.22 -6.97
N GLY A 109 -1.64 4.09 -6.11
CA GLY A 109 -3.03 4.55 -6.17
C GLY A 109 -3.36 5.27 -7.46
N ALA A 110 -2.61 6.32 -7.76
CA ALA A 110 -2.85 7.15 -8.95
C ALA A 110 -2.71 6.35 -10.26
N ASN A 111 -1.69 5.50 -10.36
CA ASN A 111 -1.45 4.72 -11.58
C ASN A 111 -2.46 3.57 -11.74
N THR A 112 -2.84 2.90 -10.64
CA THR A 112 -3.90 1.88 -10.70
C THR A 112 -5.22 2.50 -11.10
N GLN A 113 -5.58 3.64 -10.53
CA GLN A 113 -6.80 4.35 -10.89
C GLN A 113 -6.79 4.79 -12.35
N ALA A 114 -5.68 5.34 -12.83
CA ALA A 114 -5.53 5.72 -14.23
C ALA A 114 -5.67 4.51 -15.18
N CYS A 115 -5.00 3.40 -14.88
CA CYS A 115 -5.13 2.17 -15.65
C CYS A 115 -6.55 1.60 -15.61
N PHE A 116 -7.17 1.58 -14.43
CA PHE A 116 -8.55 1.09 -14.28
C PHE A 116 -9.54 1.91 -15.07
N MET A 117 -9.46 3.24 -14.97
CA MET A 117 -10.36 4.15 -15.68
C MET A 117 -10.19 4.11 -17.20
N SER A 118 -9.02 3.73 -17.70
CA SER A 118 -8.80 3.60 -19.15
C SER A 118 -9.67 2.51 -19.81
N TYR A 119 -10.10 1.51 -19.02
CA TYR A 119 -11.01 0.45 -19.49
C TYR A 119 -12.49 0.84 -19.44
N PHE A 120 -12.85 1.86 -18.66
CA PHE A 120 -14.24 2.26 -18.42
C PHE A 120 -14.47 3.72 -18.81
N LYS A 121 -14.13 4.09 -20.06
CA LYS A 121 -14.15 5.48 -20.51
C LYS A 121 -15.55 6.13 -20.47
N GLU A 122 -16.60 5.35 -20.72
CA GLU A 122 -17.99 5.84 -20.76
C GLU A 122 -18.67 5.80 -19.37
N GLU A 123 -18.25 4.88 -18.50
CA GLU A 123 -18.86 4.65 -17.17
C GLU A 123 -17.90 4.98 -16.02
N GLY A 124 -16.99 5.90 -16.23
CA GLY A 124 -15.90 6.22 -15.29
C GLY A 124 -16.35 6.52 -13.86
N GLY A 125 -17.48 7.22 -13.70
CA GLY A 125 -18.02 7.53 -12.38
C GLY A 125 -18.44 6.28 -11.61
N SER A 126 -19.21 5.40 -12.24
CA SER A 126 -19.68 4.14 -11.63
C SER A 126 -18.51 3.19 -11.34
N ALA A 127 -17.57 3.08 -12.28
CA ALA A 127 -16.37 2.26 -12.10
C ALA A 127 -15.51 2.73 -10.93
N ASN A 128 -15.33 4.05 -10.79
CA ASN A 128 -14.58 4.63 -9.68
C ASN A 128 -15.28 4.42 -8.32
N ALA A 129 -16.61 4.49 -8.30
CA ALA A 129 -17.39 4.21 -7.09
C ALA A 129 -17.23 2.74 -6.65
N VAL A 130 -17.27 1.79 -7.58
CA VAL A 130 -17.03 0.37 -7.31
C VAL A 130 -15.61 0.15 -6.77
N LEU A 131 -14.60 0.75 -7.39
CA LEU A 131 -13.22 0.69 -6.91
C LEU A 131 -13.11 1.20 -5.47
N GLY A 132 -13.72 2.35 -5.18
CA GLY A 132 -13.71 2.97 -3.85
C GLY A 132 -14.40 2.10 -2.79
N VAL A 133 -15.52 1.47 -3.12
CA VAL A 133 -16.23 0.56 -2.21
C VAL A 133 -15.38 -0.65 -1.87
N PHE A 134 -14.81 -1.33 -2.88
CA PHE A 134 -13.93 -2.49 -2.65
C PHE A 134 -12.69 -2.11 -1.85
N GLN A 135 -12.08 -0.99 -2.16
CA GLN A 135 -10.93 -0.45 -1.46
C GLN A 135 -11.23 -0.20 0.01
N SER A 136 -12.37 0.41 0.30
CA SER A 136 -12.81 0.70 1.67
C SER A 136 -13.17 -0.56 2.44
N LEU A 137 -13.87 -1.52 1.82
CA LEU A 137 -14.25 -2.78 2.46
C LEU A 137 -13.03 -3.63 2.83
N ILE A 138 -12.09 -3.79 1.90
CA ILE A 138 -10.87 -4.56 2.16
C ILE A 138 -9.99 -3.80 3.15
N GLY A 139 -9.87 -2.48 3.03
CA GLY A 139 -9.16 -1.65 3.99
C GLY A 139 -9.71 -1.78 5.41
N ALA A 140 -11.02 -1.68 5.58
CA ALA A 140 -11.69 -1.87 6.87
C ALA A 140 -11.49 -3.30 7.39
N GLY A 141 -11.57 -4.32 6.54
CA GLY A 141 -11.31 -5.71 6.91
C GLY A 141 -9.89 -5.93 7.44
N VAL A 142 -8.89 -5.36 6.76
CA VAL A 142 -7.48 -5.41 7.21
C VAL A 142 -7.30 -4.65 8.52
N GLY A 143 -7.90 -3.47 8.67
CA GLY A 143 -7.86 -2.69 9.91
C GLY A 143 -8.51 -3.44 11.08
N MET A 144 -9.66 -4.09 10.86
CA MET A 144 -10.29 -4.95 11.86
C MET A 144 -9.39 -6.14 12.22
N ALA A 145 -8.79 -6.82 11.24
CA ALA A 145 -7.87 -7.91 11.50
C ALA A 145 -6.67 -7.45 12.34
N ALA A 146 -6.11 -6.28 12.06
CA ALA A 146 -5.06 -5.68 12.89
C ALA A 146 -5.52 -5.48 14.32
N THR A 147 -6.72 -4.96 14.53
CA THR A 147 -7.30 -4.74 15.86
C THR A 147 -7.53 -6.06 16.62
N PHE A 148 -8.05 -7.10 15.96
CA PHE A 148 -8.25 -8.42 16.59
C PHE A 148 -6.94 -9.12 16.94
N LEU A 149 -5.88 -8.92 16.13
CA LEU A 149 -4.56 -9.47 16.37
C LEU A 149 -3.73 -8.62 17.34
N HIS A 150 -4.28 -7.50 17.78
CA HIS A 150 -3.57 -6.59 18.68
C HIS A 150 -3.11 -7.29 19.97
N ASN A 151 -1.79 -7.31 20.17
CA ASN A 151 -1.14 -7.97 21.30
C ASN A 151 -0.20 -7.04 22.10
N GLY A 152 -0.33 -5.74 21.90
CA GLY A 152 0.53 -4.75 22.56
C GLY A 152 1.94 -4.64 21.99
N SER A 153 2.20 -5.15 20.78
CA SER A 153 3.50 -5.07 20.12
C SER A 153 3.45 -4.39 18.75
N ALA A 154 4.58 -3.84 18.31
CA ALA A 154 4.72 -3.30 16.96
C ALA A 154 4.65 -4.39 15.86
N THR A 155 4.77 -5.66 16.23
CA THR A 155 4.77 -6.80 15.31
C THR A 155 3.46 -6.92 14.57
N VAL A 156 2.33 -6.66 15.22
CA VAL A 156 1.00 -6.75 14.58
C VAL A 156 0.88 -5.77 13.42
N MET A 157 1.32 -4.54 13.60
CA MET A 157 1.34 -3.54 12.54
C MET A 157 2.19 -4.00 11.34
N ALA A 158 3.42 -4.46 11.61
CA ALA A 158 4.33 -4.92 10.57
C ALA A 158 3.82 -6.16 9.83
N VAL A 159 3.27 -7.14 10.56
CA VAL A 159 2.72 -8.38 10.00
C VAL A 159 1.49 -8.09 9.15
N THR A 160 0.54 -7.30 9.64
CA THR A 160 -0.69 -6.99 8.90
C THR A 160 -0.42 -6.16 7.65
N MET A 161 0.49 -5.19 7.70
CA MET A 161 0.91 -4.43 6.53
C MET A 161 1.58 -5.32 5.48
N THR A 162 2.50 -6.19 5.90
CA THR A 162 3.20 -7.12 5.01
C THR A 162 2.25 -8.18 4.43
N ALA A 163 1.37 -8.75 5.24
CA ALA A 163 0.39 -9.74 4.80
C ALA A 163 -0.59 -9.14 3.78
N SER A 164 -1.11 -7.94 4.03
CA SER A 164 -2.00 -7.25 3.10
C SER A 164 -1.33 -7.01 1.75
N THR A 165 -0.10 -6.50 1.76
CA THR A 165 0.65 -6.25 0.52
C THR A 165 0.98 -7.56 -0.21
N SER A 166 1.33 -8.62 0.52
CA SER A 166 1.61 -9.96 -0.05
C SER A 166 0.35 -10.56 -0.70
N CYS A 167 -0.81 -10.44 -0.06
CA CYS A 167 -2.09 -10.87 -0.64
C CYS A 167 -2.39 -10.12 -1.94
N GLY A 168 -2.16 -8.81 -1.97
CA GLY A 168 -2.33 -7.99 -3.17
C GLY A 168 -1.43 -8.44 -4.31
N ILE A 169 -0.16 -8.69 -4.03
CA ILE A 169 0.82 -9.17 -5.02
C ILE A 169 0.46 -10.56 -5.52
N ALA A 170 0.08 -11.48 -4.63
CA ALA A 170 -0.33 -12.83 -5.00
C ALA A 170 -1.55 -12.82 -5.93
N LEU A 171 -2.55 -11.98 -5.64
CA LEU A 171 -3.72 -11.82 -6.50
C LEU A 171 -3.35 -11.19 -7.85
N LEU A 172 -2.47 -10.21 -7.87
CA LEU A 172 -1.98 -9.60 -9.11
C LEU A 172 -1.27 -10.65 -9.98
N TRP A 173 -0.41 -11.48 -9.38
CA TRP A 173 0.31 -12.53 -10.09
C TRP A 173 -0.63 -13.61 -10.63
N LEU A 174 -1.59 -14.07 -9.83
CA LEU A 174 -2.58 -15.07 -10.25
C LEU A 174 -3.47 -14.56 -11.40
N CYS A 175 -3.93 -13.32 -11.31
CA CYS A 175 -4.75 -12.71 -12.36
C CYS A 175 -3.94 -12.46 -13.64
N SER A 176 -2.70 -12.04 -13.54
CA SER A 176 -1.79 -11.84 -14.67
C SER A 176 -1.49 -13.16 -15.38
N HIS A 177 -1.26 -14.24 -14.62
CA HIS A 177 -0.96 -15.55 -15.19
C HIS A 177 -2.16 -16.16 -15.94
N ARG A 178 -3.40 -15.86 -15.51
CA ARG A 178 -4.61 -16.27 -16.23
C ARG A 178 -4.80 -15.52 -17.54
N ALA A 179 -4.63 -14.22 -17.52
CA ALA A 179 -4.74 -13.38 -18.72
C ALA A 179 -3.68 -13.73 -19.79
N TRP A 180 -2.50 -14.14 -19.37
CA TRP A 180 -1.44 -14.62 -20.27
C TRP A 180 -1.83 -15.92 -20.97
N LYS A 181 -2.38 -16.90 -20.23
CA LYS A 181 -2.85 -18.17 -20.79
C LYS A 181 -4.04 -18.02 -21.74
N GLU A 182 -4.94 -17.06 -21.46
CA GLU A 182 -6.08 -16.78 -22.34
C GLU A 182 -5.63 -16.13 -23.65
N ASN A 183 -4.62 -15.26 -23.63
CA ASN A 183 -4.05 -14.67 -24.83
C ASN A 183 -3.28 -15.70 -25.69
N GLU A 184 -2.52 -16.59 -25.09
CA GLU A 184 -1.87 -17.69 -25.83
C GLU A 184 -2.89 -18.60 -26.53
N GLN A 185 -4.03 -18.89 -25.89
CA GLN A 185 -5.09 -19.72 -26.50
C GLN A 185 -5.83 -18.99 -27.64
N SER A 186 -5.92 -17.66 -27.61
CA SER A 186 -6.56 -16.89 -28.67
C SER A 186 -5.67 -16.68 -29.91
N GLU A 187 -4.38 -16.87 -29.80
CA GLU A 187 -3.42 -16.80 -30.93
C GLU A 187 -3.35 -18.12 -31.72
N TYR A 188 -3.89 -19.22 -31.18
CA TYR A 188 -3.94 -20.53 -31.82
C TYR A 188 -5.34 -20.88 -32.42
N LEU A 189 -6.30 -19.96 -32.40
CA LEU A 189 -7.64 -20.08 -33.00
C LEU A 189 -7.81 -19.08 -34.13
#